data_479abf123d30f41b015ba46563302b88
#
_entry.id   479abf123d30f41b015ba46563302b88
#
_cell.length_a   1.000
_cell.length_b   1.000
_cell.length_c   1.000
_cell.angle_alpha   90.00
_cell.angle_beta   90.00
_cell.angle_gamma   90.00
#
_symmetry.space_group_name_H-M   'P 1'
#
loop_
_entity.id
_entity.type
_entity.pdbx_description
1 polymer ?
#
loop_
_entity_poly.entity_id
_entity_poly.type
_entity_poly.pdbx_seq_one_letter_code
_entity_poly.pdbx_strand_id
1 'polypeptide(L)'
;KISIIVPVYNVAGYLKESIESIIKQTYKKLEIILVDDGSTDQSGTICDQYARTDDRIVVIHQKNQGISASRNAALELATGDYIGFVDSDDVIHPQMYQWLTEAIDETGADVAICHELAFSGDFCDFSQITAYHIESVEDKRQVFAHFMDSWTGPVNFVWNKLYRRELFCQVRF
;
A
#
# COMPACT_ATOMS: atom_id res chain seq x y z
N LYS A 1 -10.54 -10.19 -0.47
CA LYS A 1 -9.30 -10.12 0.33
C LYS A 1 -8.33 -9.16 -0.33
N ILE A 2 -7.59 -8.40 0.47
CA ILE A 2 -6.53 -7.48 -0.01
C ILE A 2 -5.17 -7.99 0.44
N SER A 3 -4.20 -8.10 -0.46
CA SER A 3 -2.80 -8.29 -0.14
C SER A 3 -2.11 -6.93 -0.14
N ILE A 4 -1.60 -6.52 1.03
CA ILE A 4 -0.87 -5.27 1.22
C ILE A 4 0.62 -5.57 1.18
N ILE A 5 1.33 -4.97 0.25
CA ILE A 5 2.75 -5.16 0.00
C ILE A 5 3.53 -3.97 0.57
N VAL A 6 4.48 -4.26 1.45
CA VAL A 6 5.30 -3.26 2.14
C VAL A 6 6.77 -3.59 1.92
N PRO A 7 7.47 -2.93 0.98
CA PRO A 7 8.91 -3.03 0.85
C PRO A 7 9.59 -2.36 2.04
N VAL A 8 10.57 -3.01 2.64
CA VAL A 8 11.27 -2.55 3.85
C VAL A 8 12.78 -2.56 3.61
N TYR A 9 13.43 -1.41 3.82
CA TYR A 9 14.89 -1.32 3.77
C TYR A 9 15.41 -0.16 4.64
N ASN A 10 16.04 -0.47 5.77
CA ASN A 10 16.67 0.50 6.69
C ASN A 10 15.74 1.64 7.14
N VAL A 11 14.53 1.30 7.64
CA VAL A 11 13.48 2.23 8.06
C VAL A 11 12.99 1.97 9.50
N ALA A 12 13.82 1.41 10.37
CA ALA A 12 13.43 1.01 11.73
C ALA A 12 12.76 2.12 12.55
N GLY A 13 13.07 3.40 12.27
CA GLY A 13 12.50 4.55 12.97
C GLY A 13 11.02 4.81 12.67
N TYR A 14 10.53 4.40 11.50
CA TYR A 14 9.16 4.68 11.02
C TYR A 14 8.31 3.42 10.90
N LEU A 15 8.95 2.26 10.72
CA LEU A 15 8.32 1.00 10.36
C LEU A 15 7.20 0.56 11.30
N LYS A 16 7.34 0.80 12.60
CA LYS A 16 6.31 0.42 13.59
C LYS A 16 5.00 1.15 13.35
N GLU A 17 5.06 2.47 13.15
CA GLU A 17 3.87 3.29 12.91
C GLU A 17 3.20 2.90 11.60
N SER A 18 3.99 2.66 10.55
CA SER A 18 3.50 2.17 9.26
C SER A 18 2.74 0.84 9.41
N ILE A 19 3.36 -0.19 9.98
CA ILE A 19 2.73 -1.51 10.19
C ILE A 19 1.47 -1.38 11.05
N GLU A 20 1.51 -0.62 12.14
CA GLU A 20 0.34 -0.43 13.00
C GLU A 20 -0.83 0.25 12.29
N SER A 21 -0.57 1.20 11.39
CA SER A 21 -1.61 1.83 10.58
C SER A 21 -2.31 0.84 9.65
N ILE A 22 -1.57 -0.14 9.13
CA ILE A 22 -2.10 -1.22 8.31
C ILE A 22 -2.91 -2.22 9.16
N ILE A 23 -2.40 -2.63 10.31
CA ILE A 23 -3.09 -3.55 11.23
C ILE A 23 -4.43 -2.97 11.71
N LYS A 24 -4.47 -1.66 11.96
CA LYS A 24 -5.64 -0.92 12.45
C LYS A 24 -6.70 -0.62 11.38
N GLN A 25 -6.52 -1.04 10.13
CA GLN A 25 -7.51 -0.84 9.07
C GLN A 25 -8.89 -1.39 9.47
N THR A 26 -9.96 -0.65 9.11
CA THR A 26 -11.34 -1.09 9.33
C THR A 26 -11.71 -2.28 8.45
N TYR A 27 -11.18 -2.36 7.24
CA TYR A 27 -11.30 -3.52 6.36
C TYR A 27 -10.46 -4.69 6.91
N LYS A 28 -11.10 -5.80 7.31
CA LYS A 28 -10.44 -6.87 8.08
C LYS A 28 -9.84 -8.02 7.26
N LYS A 29 -10.28 -8.19 6.01
CA LYS A 29 -9.81 -9.30 5.16
C LYS A 29 -8.48 -8.96 4.49
N LEU A 30 -7.44 -8.76 5.31
CA LEU A 30 -6.10 -8.38 4.88
C LEU A 30 -5.14 -9.57 4.91
N GLU A 31 -4.15 -9.52 4.04
CA GLU A 31 -2.89 -10.24 4.05
C GLU A 31 -1.80 -9.18 3.93
N ILE A 32 -0.84 -9.17 4.81
CA ILE A 32 0.21 -8.13 4.89
C ILE A 32 1.54 -8.80 4.58
N ILE A 33 2.20 -8.40 3.51
CA ILE A 33 3.46 -9.00 3.05
C ILE A 33 4.56 -7.95 3.23
N LEU A 34 5.38 -8.14 4.26
CA LEU A 34 6.55 -7.31 4.55
C LEU A 34 7.77 -7.91 3.84
N VAL A 35 8.44 -7.16 3.00
CA VAL A 35 9.64 -7.63 2.29
C VAL A 35 10.85 -6.86 2.79
N ASP A 36 11.59 -7.47 3.69
CA ASP A 36 12.88 -6.93 4.15
C ASP A 36 13.96 -7.19 3.09
N ASP A 37 14.30 -6.12 2.38
CA ASP A 37 15.28 -6.13 1.26
C ASP A 37 16.72 -6.02 1.77
N GLY A 38 17.06 -6.85 2.75
CA GLY A 38 18.41 -6.94 3.30
C GLY A 38 18.77 -5.76 4.18
N SER A 39 17.85 -5.33 5.07
CA SER A 39 18.14 -4.27 6.04
C SER A 39 19.31 -4.60 6.94
N THR A 40 20.10 -3.60 7.26
CA THR A 40 21.25 -3.67 8.18
C THR A 40 20.96 -3.07 9.56
N ASP A 41 19.80 -2.43 9.71
CA ASP A 41 19.26 -1.90 10.96
C ASP A 41 18.29 -2.91 11.62
N GLN A 42 17.45 -2.44 12.54
CA GLN A 42 16.49 -3.30 13.23
C GLN A 42 15.21 -3.59 12.44
N SER A 43 15.07 -3.13 11.18
CA SER A 43 13.85 -3.28 10.40
C SER A 43 13.42 -4.75 10.23
N GLY A 44 14.34 -5.64 9.86
CA GLY A 44 14.03 -7.07 9.74
C GLY A 44 13.55 -7.70 11.06
N THR A 45 14.17 -7.32 12.20
CA THR A 45 13.75 -7.78 13.52
C THR A 45 12.34 -7.29 13.88
N ILE A 46 12.00 -6.04 13.51
CA ILE A 46 10.67 -5.48 13.70
C ILE A 46 9.64 -6.24 12.89
N CYS A 47 9.92 -6.54 11.60
CA CYS A 47 9.03 -7.36 10.77
C CYS A 47 8.71 -8.70 11.44
N ASP A 48 9.74 -9.42 11.92
CA ASP A 48 9.57 -10.70 12.59
C ASP A 48 8.75 -10.61 13.88
N GLN A 49 8.90 -9.53 14.64
CA GLN A 49 8.12 -9.32 15.85
C GLN A 49 6.63 -9.21 15.54
N TYR A 50 6.27 -8.42 14.51
CA TYR A 50 4.87 -8.27 14.12
C TYR A 50 4.28 -9.57 13.54
N ALA A 51 5.04 -10.31 12.72
CA ALA A 51 4.60 -11.60 12.19
C ALA A 51 4.30 -12.65 13.26
N ARG A 52 4.96 -12.58 14.44
CA ARG A 52 4.65 -13.47 15.58
C ARG A 52 3.37 -13.09 16.32
N THR A 53 2.85 -11.89 16.14
CA THR A 53 1.70 -11.36 16.89
C THR A 53 0.45 -11.18 16.05
N ASP A 54 0.56 -11.23 14.72
CA ASP A 54 -0.57 -11.10 13.80
C ASP A 54 -0.42 -12.10 12.64
N ASP A 55 -1.28 -13.11 12.61
CA ASP A 55 -1.29 -14.19 11.61
C ASP A 55 -1.56 -13.72 10.17
N ARG A 56 -1.98 -12.47 9.98
CA ARG A 56 -2.15 -11.86 8.66
C ARG A 56 -0.84 -11.43 8.04
N ILE A 57 0.26 -11.38 8.80
CA ILE A 57 1.56 -10.88 8.39
C ILE A 57 2.46 -12.02 7.95
N VAL A 58 2.99 -11.89 6.72
CA VAL A 58 4.02 -12.76 6.17
C VAL A 58 5.27 -11.92 5.93
N VAL A 59 6.45 -12.42 6.29
CA VAL A 59 7.74 -11.74 6.09
C VAL A 59 8.57 -12.50 5.07
N ILE A 60 9.15 -11.75 4.14
CA ILE A 60 10.18 -12.21 3.20
C ILE A 60 11.48 -11.50 3.56
N HIS A 61 12.54 -12.25 3.82
CA HIS A 61 13.89 -11.71 3.90
C HIS A 61 14.67 -12.04 2.62
N GLN A 62 15.22 -11.04 1.98
CA GLN A 62 16.05 -11.22 0.78
C GLN A 62 17.32 -10.39 0.86
N LYS A 63 18.30 -10.69 -0.02
CA LYS A 63 19.43 -9.78 -0.22
C LYS A 63 18.91 -8.54 -0.94
N ASN A 64 19.48 -7.37 -0.63
CA ASN A 64 19.08 -6.12 -1.27
C ASN A 64 19.13 -6.22 -2.80
N GLN A 65 17.99 -6.02 -3.43
CA GLN A 65 17.78 -6.04 -4.88
C GLN A 65 16.95 -4.83 -5.34
N GLY A 66 16.58 -3.95 -4.41
CA GLY A 66 15.81 -2.74 -4.68
C GLY A 66 14.30 -2.93 -4.61
N ILE A 67 13.61 -1.81 -4.52
CA ILE A 67 12.16 -1.74 -4.25
C ILE A 67 11.32 -2.50 -5.28
N SER A 68 11.69 -2.48 -6.55
CA SER A 68 10.99 -3.20 -7.63
C SER A 68 11.06 -4.71 -7.43
N ALA A 69 12.22 -5.24 -7.07
CA ALA A 69 12.41 -6.67 -6.77
C ALA A 69 11.59 -7.08 -5.54
N SER A 70 11.57 -6.25 -4.51
CA SER A 70 10.78 -6.49 -3.29
C SER A 70 9.28 -6.55 -3.59
N ARG A 71 8.77 -5.60 -4.40
CA ARG A 71 7.37 -5.63 -4.84
C ARG A 71 7.05 -6.88 -5.65
N ASN A 72 7.91 -7.27 -6.57
CA ASN A 72 7.73 -8.48 -7.36
C ASN A 72 7.75 -9.75 -6.51
N ALA A 73 8.67 -9.87 -5.55
CA ALA A 73 8.72 -11.01 -4.64
C ALA A 73 7.42 -11.16 -3.84
N ALA A 74 6.85 -10.06 -3.36
CA ALA A 74 5.56 -10.07 -2.67
C ALA A 74 4.39 -10.42 -3.60
N LEU A 75 4.38 -9.93 -4.85
CA LEU A 75 3.34 -10.25 -5.83
C LEU A 75 3.24 -11.75 -6.14
N GLU A 76 4.35 -12.49 -6.08
CA GLU A 76 4.36 -13.95 -6.26
C GLU A 76 3.64 -14.70 -5.11
N LEU A 77 3.61 -14.12 -3.90
CA LEU A 77 2.94 -14.71 -2.73
C LEU A 77 1.53 -14.18 -2.50
N ALA A 78 1.17 -13.05 -3.12
CA ALA A 78 -0.10 -12.39 -2.90
C ALA A 78 -1.29 -13.26 -3.34
N THR A 79 -2.22 -13.52 -2.41
CA THR A 79 -3.42 -14.35 -2.63
C THR A 79 -4.72 -13.56 -2.60
N GLY A 80 -4.66 -12.24 -2.34
CA GLY A 80 -5.82 -11.35 -2.33
C GLY A 80 -6.42 -11.16 -3.73
N ASP A 81 -7.67 -10.76 -3.78
CA ASP A 81 -8.36 -10.34 -5.01
C ASP A 81 -7.87 -8.97 -5.47
N TYR A 82 -7.38 -8.21 -4.52
CA TYR A 82 -6.82 -6.87 -4.70
C TYR A 82 -5.41 -6.77 -4.13
N ILE A 83 -4.62 -5.85 -4.71
CA ILE A 83 -3.26 -5.51 -4.28
C ILE A 83 -3.24 -4.05 -3.85
N GLY A 84 -2.69 -3.79 -2.65
CA GLY A 84 -2.31 -2.47 -2.18
C GLY A 84 -0.81 -2.41 -1.93
N PHE A 85 -0.20 -1.25 -2.14
CA PHE A 85 1.18 -0.98 -1.75
C PHE A 85 1.20 0.09 -0.67
N VAL A 86 2.10 -0.03 0.29
CA VAL A 86 2.34 0.98 1.32
C VAL A 86 3.86 1.12 1.46
N ASP A 87 4.37 2.33 1.38
CA ASP A 87 5.78 2.57 1.66
C ASP A 87 6.00 2.50 3.19
N SER A 88 7.11 1.93 3.60
CA SER A 88 7.36 1.52 4.99
C SER A 88 7.61 2.66 5.97
N ASP A 89 7.66 3.89 5.49
CA ASP A 89 7.76 5.15 6.23
C ASP A 89 6.45 5.98 6.20
N ASP A 90 5.41 5.47 5.52
CA ASP A 90 4.10 6.11 5.44
C ASP A 90 3.09 5.56 6.46
N VAL A 91 2.10 6.39 6.82
CA VAL A 91 0.97 6.04 7.66
C VAL A 91 -0.32 6.19 6.87
N ILE A 92 -1.19 5.18 6.89
CA ILE A 92 -2.43 5.18 6.12
C ILE A 92 -3.65 5.45 7.01
N HIS A 93 -4.65 6.15 6.46
CA HIS A 93 -5.91 6.41 7.15
C HIS A 93 -6.62 5.10 7.53
N PRO A 94 -7.19 4.97 8.74
CA PRO A 94 -7.81 3.71 9.21
C PRO A 94 -8.91 3.13 8.30
N GLN A 95 -9.58 3.95 7.51
CA GLN A 95 -10.64 3.54 6.58
C GLN A 95 -10.19 3.52 5.12
N MET A 96 -8.90 3.71 4.81
CA MET A 96 -8.41 3.82 3.44
C MET A 96 -8.85 2.64 2.58
N TYR A 97 -8.55 1.42 2.99
CA TYR A 97 -8.88 0.23 2.20
C TYR A 97 -10.38 -0.09 2.20
N GLN A 98 -11.11 0.33 3.23
CA GLN A 98 -12.57 0.24 3.23
C GLN A 98 -13.14 1.12 2.10
N TRP A 99 -12.77 2.38 2.04
CA TRP A 99 -13.26 3.33 1.04
C TRP A 99 -12.82 2.98 -0.39
N LEU A 100 -11.56 2.56 -0.57
CA LEU A 100 -11.07 2.13 -1.88
C LEU A 100 -11.80 0.88 -2.39
N THR A 101 -12.15 -0.06 -1.50
CA THR A 101 -12.92 -1.25 -1.87
C THR A 101 -14.35 -0.87 -2.24
N GLU A 102 -15.01 -0.02 -1.46
CA GLU A 102 -16.35 0.50 -1.75
C GLU A 102 -16.38 1.21 -3.12
N ALA A 103 -15.38 2.04 -3.41
CA ALA A 103 -15.26 2.71 -4.71
C ALA A 103 -15.14 1.73 -5.89
N ILE A 104 -14.35 0.66 -5.75
CA ILE A 104 -14.25 -0.38 -6.78
C ILE A 104 -15.58 -1.14 -6.93
N ASP A 105 -16.23 -1.47 -5.83
CA ASP A 105 -17.49 -2.23 -5.84
C ASP A 105 -18.64 -1.41 -6.47
N GLU A 106 -18.68 -0.09 -6.23
CA GLU A 106 -19.68 0.80 -6.80
C GLU A 106 -19.47 1.08 -8.30
N THR A 107 -18.21 1.23 -8.73
CA THR A 107 -17.90 1.67 -10.10
C THR A 107 -17.53 0.52 -11.04
N GLY A 108 -17.14 -0.63 -10.49
CA GLY A 108 -16.53 -1.72 -11.28
C GLY A 108 -15.11 -1.41 -11.76
N ALA A 109 -14.46 -0.36 -11.26
CA ALA A 109 -13.14 0.07 -11.69
C ALA A 109 -12.06 -0.99 -11.43
N ASP A 110 -11.01 -0.96 -12.23
CA ASP A 110 -9.83 -1.81 -12.06
C ASP A 110 -8.86 -1.27 -11.00
N VAL A 111 -8.89 0.06 -10.79
CA VAL A 111 -8.03 0.77 -9.85
C VAL A 111 -8.83 1.85 -9.13
N ALA A 112 -8.73 1.90 -7.81
CA ALA A 112 -9.18 3.04 -7.00
C ALA A 112 -7.97 3.80 -6.45
N ILE A 113 -8.08 5.12 -6.38
CA ILE A 113 -7.00 6.03 -5.97
C ILE A 113 -7.52 6.96 -4.87
N CYS A 114 -6.72 7.22 -3.84
CA CYS A 114 -6.99 8.26 -2.86
C CYS A 114 -5.91 9.35 -2.89
N HIS A 115 -6.22 10.50 -2.27
CA HIS A 115 -5.26 11.56 -2.08
C HIS A 115 -4.28 11.24 -0.94
N GLU A 116 -3.12 11.87 -1.00
CA GLU A 116 -2.11 11.89 0.05
C GLU A 116 -2.14 13.22 0.82
N LEU A 117 -1.66 13.16 2.06
CA LEU A 117 -1.42 14.32 2.90
C LEU A 117 0.05 14.32 3.34
N ALA A 118 0.80 15.35 2.96
CA ALA A 118 2.12 15.58 3.52
C ALA A 118 1.96 16.21 4.92
N PHE A 119 2.59 15.63 5.92
CA PHE A 119 2.62 16.18 7.27
C PHE A 119 4.06 16.31 7.78
N SER A 120 4.27 17.23 8.71
CA SER A 120 5.54 17.42 9.38
C SER A 120 5.33 17.29 10.89
N GLY A 121 6.12 16.43 11.55
CA GLY A 121 6.02 16.16 12.98
C GLY A 121 5.70 14.71 13.29
N ASP A 122 5.57 14.38 14.56
CA ASP A 122 5.46 13.00 15.05
C ASP A 122 4.03 12.44 15.03
N PHE A 123 3.06 13.19 14.49
CA PHE A 123 1.65 12.77 14.53
C PHE A 123 0.88 13.18 13.26
N CYS A 124 0.23 12.21 12.64
CA CYS A 124 -0.72 12.44 11.54
C CYS A 124 -2.15 12.50 12.10
N ASP A 125 -2.77 13.68 12.07
CA ASP A 125 -4.16 13.86 12.51
C ASP A 125 -5.14 13.63 11.36
N PHE A 126 -5.80 12.48 11.37
CA PHE A 126 -6.86 12.14 10.41
C PHE A 126 -8.26 12.64 10.80
N SER A 127 -8.41 13.36 11.91
CA SER A 127 -9.74 13.77 12.44
C SER A 127 -10.55 14.66 11.49
N GLN A 128 -9.87 15.33 10.56
CA GLN A 128 -10.49 16.19 9.55
C GLN A 128 -10.98 15.43 8.30
N ILE A 129 -10.61 14.16 8.15
CA ILE A 129 -10.98 13.33 7.00
C ILE A 129 -12.19 12.48 7.40
N THR A 130 -13.39 12.98 7.12
CA THR A 130 -14.65 12.34 7.55
C THR A 130 -15.47 11.75 6.41
N ALA A 131 -15.13 12.08 5.15
CA ALA A 131 -15.86 11.63 3.98
C ALA A 131 -14.96 11.53 2.75
N TYR A 132 -15.41 10.77 1.76
CA TYR A 132 -14.76 10.66 0.46
C TYR A 132 -15.77 10.97 -0.65
N HIS A 133 -15.25 11.39 -1.80
CA HIS A 133 -16.02 11.59 -3.02
C HIS A 133 -15.45 10.67 -4.10
N ILE A 134 -16.36 10.02 -4.86
CA ILE A 134 -15.98 9.12 -5.94
C ILE A 134 -16.10 9.86 -7.26
N GLU A 135 -14.98 9.95 -7.99
CA GLU A 135 -14.94 10.33 -9.39
C GLU A 135 -14.48 9.12 -10.21
N SER A 136 -15.21 8.77 -11.25
CA SER A 136 -14.82 7.72 -12.17
C SER A 136 -14.26 8.30 -13.47
N VAL A 137 -13.14 7.76 -13.92
CA VAL A 137 -12.52 8.10 -15.20
C VAL A 137 -12.49 6.84 -16.06
N GLU A 138 -13.30 6.80 -17.12
CA GLU A 138 -13.42 5.64 -18.01
C GLU A 138 -12.49 5.74 -19.24
N ASP A 139 -12.11 6.97 -19.64
CA ASP A 139 -11.27 7.19 -20.82
C ASP A 139 -9.77 7.15 -20.47
N LYS A 140 -9.06 6.14 -21.01
CA LYS A 140 -7.60 5.99 -20.87
C LYS A 140 -6.82 7.26 -21.28
N ARG A 141 -7.35 8.07 -22.20
CA ARG A 141 -6.72 9.35 -22.61
C ARG A 141 -6.80 10.39 -21.51
N GLN A 142 -7.91 10.43 -20.77
CA GLN A 142 -8.06 11.32 -19.61
C GLN A 142 -7.11 10.91 -18.47
N VAL A 143 -6.99 9.60 -18.21
CA VAL A 143 -6.01 9.08 -17.24
C VAL A 143 -4.60 9.46 -17.64
N PHE A 144 -4.24 9.31 -18.92
CA PHE A 144 -2.94 9.71 -19.44
C PHE A 144 -2.72 11.24 -19.38
N ALA A 145 -3.74 12.04 -19.69
CA ALA A 145 -3.67 13.48 -19.56
C ALA A 145 -3.41 13.92 -18.11
N HIS A 146 -4.13 13.36 -17.14
CA HIS A 146 -3.87 13.58 -15.72
C HIS A 146 -2.44 13.20 -15.31
N PHE A 147 -1.92 12.09 -15.85
CA PHE A 147 -0.53 11.68 -15.62
C PHE A 147 0.47 12.70 -16.17
N MET A 148 0.20 13.27 -17.34
CA MET A 148 1.10 14.25 -17.98
C MET A 148 0.98 15.65 -17.39
N ASP A 149 -0.22 16.06 -16.97
CA ASP A 149 -0.48 17.41 -16.45
C ASP A 149 -0.03 17.58 -14.98
N SER A 150 0.05 16.50 -14.22
CA SER A 150 0.46 16.54 -12.82
C SER A 150 1.65 15.64 -12.57
N TRP A 151 2.86 16.12 -12.89
CA TRP A 151 4.12 15.47 -12.52
C TRP A 151 4.23 15.16 -11.02
N THR A 152 3.39 15.81 -10.20
CA THR A 152 3.28 15.64 -8.74
C THR A 152 1.91 15.10 -8.29
N GLY A 153 1.07 14.63 -9.21
CA GLY A 153 -0.28 14.18 -8.88
C GLY A 153 -0.34 12.74 -8.33
N PRO A 154 -1.46 12.37 -7.69
CA PRO A 154 -1.64 11.08 -7.04
C PRO A 154 -1.52 9.88 -7.99
N VAL A 155 -1.52 10.13 -9.30
CA VAL A 155 -1.42 9.09 -10.34
C VAL A 155 -0.01 8.48 -10.43
N ASN A 156 1.03 9.21 -9.99
CA ASN A 156 2.44 8.81 -10.18
C ASN A 156 2.96 7.82 -9.13
N PHE A 157 2.24 7.62 -8.03
CA PHE A 157 2.66 6.75 -6.94
C PHE A 157 1.88 5.43 -6.99
N VAL A 158 2.45 4.39 -6.41
CA VAL A 158 1.76 3.08 -6.32
C VAL A 158 1.07 2.87 -4.97
N TRP A 159 1.49 3.60 -3.94
CA TRP A 159 1.11 3.37 -2.55
C TRP A 159 -0.27 3.93 -2.13
N ASN A 160 -0.83 4.87 -2.86
CA ASN A 160 -2.15 5.46 -2.55
C ASN A 160 -3.30 4.81 -3.34
N LYS A 161 -3.17 3.54 -3.71
CA LYS A 161 -4.08 2.86 -4.62
C LYS A 161 -4.45 1.46 -4.16
N LEU A 162 -5.61 1.02 -4.66
CA LEU A 162 -6.04 -0.37 -4.63
C LEU A 162 -6.23 -0.85 -6.07
N TYR A 163 -5.60 -1.96 -6.40
CA TYR A 163 -5.59 -2.55 -7.74
C TYR A 163 -6.28 -3.90 -7.75
N ARG A 164 -7.02 -4.25 -8.81
CA ARG A 164 -7.37 -5.65 -9.06
C ARG A 164 -6.10 -6.46 -9.30
N ARG A 165 -5.93 -7.60 -8.61
CA ARG A 165 -4.72 -8.43 -8.70
C ARG A 165 -4.41 -8.89 -10.12
N GLU A 166 -5.43 -9.14 -10.96
CA GLU A 166 -5.28 -9.57 -12.34
C GLU A 166 -4.47 -8.61 -13.22
N LEU A 167 -4.40 -7.33 -12.87
CA LEU A 167 -3.54 -6.36 -13.55
C LEU A 167 -2.04 -6.73 -13.46
N PHE A 168 -1.65 -7.46 -12.44
CA PHE A 168 -0.27 -7.89 -12.23
C PHE A 168 0.04 -9.29 -12.82
N CYS A 169 -0.89 -9.93 -13.54
CA CYS A 169 -0.60 -11.21 -14.20
C CYS A 169 0.43 -11.06 -15.33
N GLN A 170 0.46 -9.90 -15.99
CA GLN A 170 1.34 -9.62 -17.13
C GLN A 170 2.30 -8.45 -16.90
N VAL A 171 2.14 -7.72 -15.80
CA VAL A 171 2.92 -6.51 -15.48
C VAL A 171 3.73 -6.77 -14.21
N ARG A 172 5.00 -6.37 -14.23
CA ARG A 172 5.92 -6.38 -13.09
C ARG A 172 6.63 -5.04 -12.97
N PHE A 173 7.21 -4.78 -11.84
CA PHE A 173 8.04 -3.60 -11.57
C PHE A 173 9.43 -3.74 -12.17
#